data_ff0004122b715ad620aefd32270ed4eb
#
_entry.id   ff0004122b715ad620aefd32270ed4eb
#
_cell.length_a   1.000
_cell.length_b   1.000
_cell.length_c   1.000
_cell.angle_alpha   90.00
_cell.angle_beta   90.00
_cell.angle_gamma   90.00
#
_symmetry.space_group_name_H-M   'P 1'
#
loop_
_entity.id
_entity.type
_entity.pdbx_description
1 polymer ?
#
loop_
_entity_poly.entity_id
_entity_poly.type
_entity_poly.pdbx_seq_one_letter_code
_entity_poly.pdbx_strand_id
1 'polypeptide(L)'
;MEFPTHPIQETGKRPTAMLDRNLSYLSLVEVLYGYPIDGVILTTGCDKTTPAALMAAATVNIPAIVLSGGPMLDGIYKGKLAGSGMVVWEARKLLAKGEINYDEFMDMVASSAPSVGPVSYTHLTLPTIPLV
;
A
#
# COMPACT_ATOMS: atom_id res chain seq x y z
N MET A 1 6.46 19.52 -12.00
CA MET A 1 7.48 19.29 -10.96
C MET A 1 7.12 18.01 -10.24
N GLU A 2 8.06 17.10 -10.03
CA GLU A 2 7.83 15.83 -9.34
C GLU A 2 8.60 15.83 -8.03
N PHE A 3 7.94 15.39 -6.97
CA PHE A 3 8.55 15.21 -5.65
C PHE A 3 8.38 13.77 -5.19
N PRO A 4 9.47 13.04 -4.96
CA PRO A 4 9.39 11.75 -4.31
C PRO A 4 8.99 11.93 -2.84
N THR A 5 8.07 11.10 -2.38
CA THR A 5 7.66 11.09 -0.98
C THR A 5 8.56 10.19 -0.15
N HIS A 6 8.43 10.29 1.18
CA HIS A 6 9.10 9.38 2.09
C HIS A 6 8.72 7.92 1.76
N PRO A 7 9.71 7.03 1.56
CA PRO A 7 9.42 5.63 1.23
C PRO A 7 8.76 4.92 2.41
N ILE A 8 7.58 4.38 2.17
CA ILE A 8 6.83 3.58 3.15
C ILE A 8 7.07 2.11 2.88
N GLN A 9 7.51 1.39 3.91
CA GLN A 9 7.70 -0.04 3.85
C GLN A 9 6.54 -0.75 4.55
N GLU A 10 5.51 -1.11 3.79
CA GLU A 10 4.26 -1.63 4.35
C GLU A 10 4.33 -3.08 4.83
N THR A 11 5.21 -3.89 4.24
CA THR A 11 5.40 -5.31 4.56
C THR A 11 6.61 -5.61 5.44
N GLY A 12 7.35 -4.58 5.82
CA GLY A 12 8.55 -4.73 6.65
C GLY A 12 8.26 -5.12 8.10
N LYS A 13 9.29 -5.57 8.80
CA LYS A 13 9.25 -5.87 10.25
C LYS A 13 9.17 -4.61 11.12
N ARG A 14 8.78 -3.47 10.58
CA ARG A 14 8.70 -2.23 11.35
C ARG A 14 7.39 -2.18 12.12
N PRO A 15 7.42 -2.13 13.46
CA PRO A 15 6.22 -1.87 14.26
C PRO A 15 5.71 -0.44 14.05
N THR A 16 6.40 0.36 13.24
CA THR A 16 6.23 1.80 13.07
C THR A 16 5.61 2.19 11.73
N ALA A 17 4.94 1.29 11.03
CA ALA A 17 4.31 1.59 9.73
C ALA A 17 3.32 2.78 9.81
N MET A 18 2.65 2.97 10.94
CA MET A 18 1.79 4.14 11.17
C MET A 18 2.60 5.42 11.36
N LEU A 19 3.81 5.33 11.92
CA LEU A 19 4.73 6.45 11.99
C LEU A 19 5.23 6.83 10.58
N ASP A 20 5.61 5.85 9.77
CA ASP A 20 5.99 6.08 8.37
C ASP A 20 4.88 6.79 7.59
N ARG A 21 3.60 6.39 7.79
CA ARG A 21 2.45 7.10 7.22
C ARG A 21 2.41 8.56 7.67
N ASN A 22 2.61 8.83 8.95
CA ASN A 22 2.58 10.17 9.50
C ASN A 22 3.77 11.01 9.02
N LEU A 23 4.95 10.43 8.87
CA LEU A 23 6.12 11.10 8.30
C LEU A 23 5.89 11.45 6.83
N SER A 24 5.29 10.55 6.05
CA SER A 24 4.91 10.81 4.68
C SER A 24 3.90 11.94 4.57
N TYR A 25 2.88 11.95 5.42
CA TYR A 25 1.91 13.02 5.51
C TYR A 25 2.56 14.36 5.81
N LEU A 26 3.39 14.45 6.84
CA LEU A 26 4.07 15.69 7.23
C LEU A 26 5.01 16.19 6.13
N SER A 27 5.77 15.30 5.51
CA SER A 27 6.65 15.62 4.39
C SER A 27 5.87 16.20 3.20
N LEU A 28 4.72 15.62 2.86
CA LEU A 28 3.85 16.13 1.82
C LEU A 28 3.30 17.52 2.14
N VAL A 29 2.84 17.73 3.37
CA VAL A 29 2.34 19.04 3.81
C VAL A 29 3.44 20.11 3.69
N GLU A 30 4.65 19.80 4.10
CA GLU A 30 5.77 20.72 4.03
C GLU A 30 6.13 21.07 2.58
N VAL A 31 6.17 20.09 1.69
CA VAL A 31 6.40 20.30 0.26
C VAL A 31 5.29 21.17 -0.35
N LEU A 32 4.03 20.86 -0.05
CA LEU A 32 2.89 21.57 -0.63
C LEU A 32 2.78 23.03 -0.16
N TYR A 33 3.24 23.33 1.06
CA TYR A 33 3.34 24.72 1.55
C TYR A 33 4.63 25.43 1.14
N GLY A 34 5.72 24.69 0.98
CA GLY A 34 7.04 25.25 0.70
C GLY A 34 7.25 25.71 -0.75
N TYR A 35 6.40 25.26 -1.67
CA TYR A 35 6.51 25.57 -3.09
C TYR A 35 5.24 26.27 -3.60
N PRO A 36 5.36 27.19 -4.58
CA PRO A 36 4.23 27.90 -5.19
C PRO A 36 3.43 26.95 -6.11
N ILE A 37 2.62 26.11 -5.52
CA ILE A 37 1.84 25.07 -6.20
C ILE A 37 0.36 25.45 -6.16
N ASP A 38 -0.28 25.53 -7.32
CA ASP A 38 -1.71 25.85 -7.45
C ASP A 38 -2.60 24.60 -7.39
N GLY A 39 -2.03 23.42 -7.60
CA GLY A 39 -2.73 22.13 -7.55
C GLY A 39 -1.76 20.96 -7.59
N VAL A 40 -2.21 19.79 -7.17
CA VAL A 40 -1.36 18.61 -7.04
C VAL A 40 -2.04 17.32 -7.51
N ILE A 41 -1.26 16.45 -8.14
CA ILE A 41 -1.63 15.06 -8.40
C ILE A 41 -0.82 14.18 -7.44
N LEU A 42 -1.51 13.49 -6.56
CA LEU A 42 -0.92 12.62 -5.54
C LEU A 42 -1.04 11.16 -6.01
N THR A 43 0.06 10.60 -6.47
CA THR A 43 0.10 9.19 -6.86
C THR A 43 0.28 8.31 -5.64
N THR A 44 -0.61 7.35 -5.45
CA THR A 44 -0.63 6.49 -4.28
C THR A 44 -0.64 5.02 -4.64
N GLY A 45 -0.11 4.19 -3.76
CA GLY A 45 -0.02 2.76 -3.99
C GLY A 45 -0.82 1.91 -3.00
N CYS A 46 -0.86 2.26 -1.72
CA CYS A 46 -1.27 1.30 -0.71
C CYS A 46 -2.03 1.95 0.47
N ASP A 47 -2.36 1.12 1.47
CA ASP A 47 -3.19 1.48 2.64
C ASP A 47 -2.56 2.56 3.55
N LYS A 48 -1.29 2.85 3.38
CA LYS A 48 -0.62 3.93 4.13
C LYS A 48 -0.36 5.17 3.27
N THR A 49 0.06 4.99 2.03
CA THR A 49 0.29 6.11 1.12
C THR A 49 -0.99 6.85 0.76
N THR A 50 -2.09 6.12 0.56
CA THR A 50 -3.38 6.74 0.22
C THR A 50 -3.91 7.64 1.35
N PRO A 51 -4.04 7.19 2.60
CA PRO A 51 -4.49 8.07 3.67
C PRO A 51 -3.51 9.20 3.97
N ALA A 52 -2.19 8.99 3.82
CA ALA A 52 -1.21 10.06 3.98
C ALA A 52 -1.42 11.17 2.95
N ALA A 53 -1.65 10.82 1.69
CA ALA A 53 -1.92 11.76 0.61
C ALA A 53 -3.23 12.53 0.83
N LEU A 54 -4.30 11.82 1.22
CA LEU A 54 -5.60 12.45 1.54
C LEU A 54 -5.50 13.41 2.73
N MET A 55 -4.78 13.03 3.77
CA MET A 55 -4.53 13.88 4.94
C MET A 55 -3.76 15.14 4.54
N ALA A 56 -2.74 15.01 3.69
CA ALA A 56 -1.96 16.17 3.21
C ALA A 56 -2.81 17.11 2.35
N ALA A 57 -3.57 16.57 1.40
CA ALA A 57 -4.47 17.34 0.56
C ALA A 57 -5.50 18.12 1.38
N ALA A 58 -6.12 17.46 2.37
CA ALA A 58 -7.08 18.09 3.27
C ALA A 58 -6.46 19.18 4.16
N THR A 59 -5.20 18.99 4.57
CA THR A 59 -4.51 19.96 5.43
C THR A 59 -4.15 21.22 4.66
N VAL A 60 -3.63 21.08 3.45
CA VAL A 60 -3.18 22.23 2.63
C VAL A 60 -4.33 22.93 1.92
N ASN A 61 -5.41 22.18 1.65
CA ASN A 61 -6.64 22.67 1.02
C ASN A 61 -6.42 23.37 -0.34
N ILE A 62 -5.57 22.79 -1.18
CA ILE A 62 -5.41 23.18 -2.58
C ILE A 62 -6.11 22.17 -3.50
N PRO A 63 -6.40 22.51 -4.76
CA PRO A 63 -6.93 21.55 -5.71
C PRO A 63 -6.05 20.30 -5.81
N ALA A 64 -6.61 19.15 -5.54
CA ALA A 64 -5.86 17.90 -5.47
C ALA A 64 -6.59 16.74 -6.16
N ILE A 65 -5.85 15.91 -6.86
CA ILE A 65 -6.31 14.63 -7.40
C ILE A 65 -5.47 13.53 -6.77
N VAL A 66 -6.13 12.54 -6.15
CA VAL A 66 -5.46 11.33 -5.69
C VAL A 66 -5.60 10.25 -6.77
N LEU A 67 -4.47 9.87 -7.36
CA LEU A 67 -4.40 8.86 -8.40
C LEU A 67 -3.80 7.57 -7.83
N SER A 68 -4.63 6.58 -7.69
CA SER A 68 -4.23 5.24 -7.25
C SER A 68 -3.80 4.37 -8.42
N GLY A 69 -2.75 3.55 -8.19
CA GLY A 69 -2.26 2.58 -9.19
C GLY A 69 -3.21 1.41 -9.49
N GLY A 70 -4.32 1.31 -8.76
CA GLY A 70 -5.29 0.22 -8.92
C GLY A 70 -4.91 -1.06 -8.16
N PRO A 71 -5.83 -2.02 -8.03
CA PRO A 71 -5.59 -3.26 -7.31
C PRO A 71 -4.67 -4.21 -8.09
N MET A 72 -3.88 -4.98 -7.36
CA MET A 72 -3.17 -6.13 -7.90
C MET A 72 -4.17 -7.26 -8.17
N LEU A 73 -3.87 -8.14 -9.12
CA LEU A 73 -4.66 -9.36 -9.34
C LEU A 73 -4.60 -10.26 -8.09
N ASP A 74 -5.67 -11.00 -7.87
CA ASP A 74 -5.71 -11.98 -6.78
C ASP A 74 -4.71 -13.11 -7.02
N GLY A 75 -3.88 -13.38 -6.02
CA GLY A 75 -3.01 -14.53 -6.01
C GLY A 75 -3.76 -15.83 -5.75
N ILE A 76 -3.30 -16.91 -6.34
CA ILE A 76 -3.84 -18.26 -6.09
C ILE A 76 -2.68 -19.21 -5.79
N TYR A 77 -2.75 -19.89 -4.66
CA TYR A 77 -1.82 -20.95 -4.28
C TYR A 77 -2.56 -22.24 -3.95
N LYS A 78 -2.25 -23.32 -4.67
CA LYS A 78 -2.90 -24.64 -4.52
C LYS A 78 -4.44 -24.55 -4.51
N GLY A 79 -5.01 -23.70 -5.40
CA GLY A 79 -6.46 -23.51 -5.55
C GLY A 79 -7.14 -22.66 -4.49
N LYS A 80 -6.38 -22.02 -3.59
CA LYS A 80 -6.89 -21.09 -2.58
C LYS A 80 -6.42 -19.67 -2.86
N LEU A 81 -7.25 -18.68 -2.52
CA LEU A 81 -6.86 -17.28 -2.58
C LEU A 81 -5.63 -17.03 -1.70
N ALA A 82 -4.62 -16.44 -2.30
CA ALA A 82 -3.35 -16.12 -1.70
C ALA A 82 -3.17 -14.59 -1.65
N GLY A 83 -3.85 -13.93 -0.74
CA GLY A 83 -3.68 -12.49 -0.51
C GLY A 83 -2.32 -12.19 0.10
N SER A 84 -1.59 -11.24 -0.47
CA SER A 84 -0.16 -11.02 -0.24
C SER A 84 0.26 -10.84 1.23
N GLY A 85 -0.51 -10.15 2.05
CA GLY A 85 -0.18 -9.94 3.46
C GLY A 85 -0.33 -11.20 4.29
N MET A 86 -1.48 -11.86 4.22
CA MET A 86 -1.80 -13.05 5.02
C MET A 86 -0.95 -14.25 4.63
N VAL A 87 -0.74 -14.45 3.33
CA VAL A 87 0.02 -15.60 2.82
C VAL A 87 1.48 -15.56 3.26
N VAL A 88 2.11 -14.39 3.23
CA VAL A 88 3.51 -14.25 3.71
C VAL A 88 3.61 -14.56 5.20
N TRP A 89 2.64 -14.13 5.99
CA TRP A 89 2.59 -14.46 7.43
C TRP A 89 2.39 -15.95 7.69
N GLU A 90 1.48 -16.58 6.97
CA GLU A 90 1.21 -18.00 7.08
C GLU A 90 2.40 -18.83 6.61
N ALA A 91 2.97 -18.51 5.46
CA ALA A 91 4.15 -19.16 4.92
C ALA A 91 5.34 -19.13 5.91
N ARG A 92 5.58 -17.97 6.55
CA ARG A 92 6.61 -17.85 7.59
C ARG A 92 6.35 -18.74 8.80
N LYS A 93 5.09 -18.86 9.24
CA LYS A 93 4.72 -19.73 10.35
C LYS A 93 4.95 -21.21 9.99
N LEU A 94 4.55 -21.61 8.79
CA LEU A 94 4.72 -22.97 8.30
C LEU A 94 6.21 -23.33 8.17
N LEU A 95 7.00 -22.43 7.62
CA LEU A 95 8.45 -22.61 7.52
C LEU A 95 9.12 -22.71 8.89
N ALA A 96 8.72 -21.85 9.83
CA ALA A 96 9.27 -21.87 11.19
C ALA A 96 8.92 -23.15 11.97
N LYS A 97 7.79 -23.78 11.65
CA LYS A 97 7.38 -25.08 12.20
C LYS A 97 8.01 -26.27 11.49
N GLY A 98 8.69 -26.05 10.34
CA GLY A 98 9.21 -27.14 9.52
C GLY A 98 8.14 -27.90 8.73
N GLU A 99 6.93 -27.33 8.58
CA GLU A 99 5.81 -27.93 7.84
C GLU A 99 5.96 -27.76 6.32
N ILE A 100 6.75 -26.75 5.89
CA ILE A 100 7.13 -26.51 4.49
C ILE A 100 8.63 -26.28 4.43
N ASN A 101 9.23 -26.56 3.26
CA ASN A 101 10.62 -26.23 2.98
C ASN A 101 10.74 -24.81 2.40
N TYR A 102 11.98 -24.36 2.14
CA TYR A 102 12.23 -23.00 1.64
C TYR A 102 11.69 -22.76 0.22
N ASP A 103 11.73 -23.78 -0.64
CA ASP A 103 11.24 -23.67 -2.02
C ASP A 103 9.72 -23.52 -2.03
N GLU A 104 9.01 -24.32 -1.22
CA GLU A 104 7.55 -24.17 -1.04
C GLU A 104 7.18 -22.82 -0.41
N PHE A 105 8.00 -22.31 0.49
CA PHE A 105 7.84 -20.97 1.04
C PHE A 105 7.96 -19.92 -0.06
N MET A 106 8.98 -20.01 -0.93
CA MET A 106 9.17 -19.07 -2.03
C MET A 106 8.04 -19.14 -3.05
N ASP A 107 7.59 -20.33 -3.41
CA ASP A 107 6.45 -20.52 -4.31
C ASP A 107 5.17 -19.91 -3.75
N MET A 108 4.91 -20.11 -2.46
CA MET A 108 3.75 -19.54 -1.78
C MET A 108 3.80 -18.01 -1.77
N VAL A 109 4.97 -17.44 -1.48
CA VAL A 109 5.17 -15.98 -1.48
C VAL A 109 5.05 -15.40 -2.90
N ALA A 110 5.66 -16.03 -3.89
CA ALA A 110 5.59 -15.61 -5.28
C ALA A 110 4.13 -15.63 -5.81
N SER A 111 3.38 -16.67 -5.45
CA SER A 111 1.97 -16.81 -5.83
C SER A 111 1.06 -15.73 -5.24
N SER A 112 1.51 -15.04 -4.19
CA SER A 112 0.75 -13.95 -3.56
C SER A 112 0.85 -12.61 -4.26
N ALA A 113 1.75 -12.49 -5.26
CA ALA A 113 1.99 -11.26 -6.00
C ALA A 113 2.01 -11.52 -7.53
N PRO A 114 0.87 -11.92 -8.12
CA PRO A 114 0.81 -12.36 -9.51
C PRO A 114 0.91 -11.22 -10.54
N SER A 115 0.80 -9.98 -10.12
CA SER A 115 0.89 -8.80 -10.99
C SER A 115 1.49 -7.62 -10.28
N VAL A 116 1.86 -6.58 -11.05
CA VAL A 116 2.18 -5.27 -10.50
C VAL A 116 0.90 -4.59 -9.98
N GLY A 117 1.00 -3.85 -8.90
CA GLY A 117 -0.11 -3.10 -8.31
C GLY A 117 -0.03 -3.09 -6.78
N PRO A 118 -0.74 -2.17 -6.14
CA PRO A 118 -0.79 -2.12 -4.67
C PRO A 118 -1.56 -3.29 -4.09
N VAL A 119 -0.94 -3.92 -3.13
CA VAL A 119 -1.39 -5.12 -2.44
C VAL A 119 -2.62 -4.92 -1.58
N SER A 120 -2.84 -3.72 -1.06
CA SER A 120 -3.80 -3.47 0.01
C SER A 120 -5.18 -3.00 -0.47
N TYR A 121 -5.38 -2.82 -1.76
CA TYR A 121 -6.71 -2.42 -2.28
C TYR A 121 -7.75 -3.53 -2.16
N THR A 122 -7.36 -4.76 -2.02
CA THR A 122 -8.29 -5.87 -1.75
C THR A 122 -8.97 -5.76 -0.38
N HIS A 123 -8.44 -4.93 0.52
CA HIS A 123 -9.01 -4.69 1.85
C HIS A 123 -9.70 -3.34 2.01
N LEU A 124 -9.45 -2.40 1.10
CA LEU A 124 -10.14 -1.12 1.03
C LEU A 124 -11.28 -1.19 0.01
N THR A 125 -12.17 -2.12 0.17
CA THR A 125 -13.50 -1.95 -0.41
C THR A 125 -14.16 -0.80 0.34
N LEU A 126 -13.93 0.41 -0.16
CA LEU A 126 -14.88 1.47 0.11
C LEU A 126 -16.24 0.91 -0.31
N PRO A 127 -17.27 0.97 0.55
CA PRO A 127 -18.60 0.65 0.10
C PRO A 127 -18.86 1.54 -1.11
N THR A 128 -18.91 0.96 -2.29
CA THR A 128 -19.39 1.64 -3.47
C THR A 128 -20.84 1.98 -3.17
N ILE A 129 -21.07 3.22 -2.75
CA ILE A 129 -22.40 3.77 -2.75
C ILE A 129 -22.82 3.74 -4.23
N PRO A 130 -23.81 2.96 -4.60
CA PRO A 130 -24.32 3.06 -5.97
C PRO A 130 -24.77 4.50 -6.13
N LEU A 131 -24.12 5.22 -7.04
CA LEU A 131 -24.66 6.49 -7.52
C LEU A 131 -25.96 6.14 -8.25
N VAL A 132 -27.06 6.42 -7.60
CA VAL A 132 -28.41 6.40 -8.17
C VAL A 132 -28.55 7.64 -9.05
#